data_a544aca50e49a822c3e53e5810ca86e9
#
_entry.id   a544aca50e49a822c3e53e5810ca86e9
#
_cell.length_a   1.000
_cell.length_b   1.000
_cell.length_c   1.000
_cell.angle_alpha   90.00
_cell.angle_beta   90.00
_cell.angle_gamma   90.00
#
_symmetry.space_group_name_H-M   'P 1'
#
loop_
_entity.id
_entity.type
_entity.pdbx_description
1 polymer ?
#
loop_
_entity_poly.entity_id
_entity_poly.type
_entity_poly.pdbx_seq_one_letter_code
_entity_poly.pdbx_strand_id
1 'polypeptide(L)'
;MTRQELVSATDVTDNGLFSTVLEELQQCGFIRAYEPFSNGKTVVLQRQSRDTLFQLVDFYTLFYFKFVRNNRYRDSHFWSASLNSPMHNTWAGLSFEMLCLSHVETIKQVLGISGIQTLVCSWRSSEKAGNGVQIDLLIDRKDETVNLCEIKFCNDEYAIDNDYEQRLLRKVNTFIAETRTKKTVILTMITTFGIKENKHSDIVQKRIVLDDLFGSFFV
;
A
#
# COMPACT_ATOMS: atom_id res chain seq x y z
N MET A 1 2.63 1.20 -10.43
CA MET A 1 2.72 0.78 -11.86
C MET A 1 3.99 -0.01 -12.07
N THR A 2 3.94 -1.03 -12.91
CA THR A 2 5.15 -1.72 -13.36
C THR A 2 5.93 -0.86 -14.36
N ARG A 3 7.18 -1.22 -14.63
CA ARG A 3 7.99 -0.55 -15.67
C ARG A 3 7.30 -0.53 -17.03
N GLN A 4 6.68 -1.63 -17.42
CA GLN A 4 5.99 -1.76 -18.70
C GLN A 4 4.74 -0.86 -18.75
N GLU A 5 3.98 -0.78 -17.65
CA GLU A 5 2.84 0.14 -17.54
C GLU A 5 3.27 1.60 -17.60
N LEU A 6 4.43 1.96 -16.99
CA LEU A 6 4.99 3.31 -17.07
C LEU A 6 5.38 3.68 -18.50
N VAL A 7 6.09 2.81 -19.19
CA VAL A 7 6.46 3.00 -20.61
C VAL A 7 5.22 3.23 -21.47
N SER A 8 4.18 2.39 -21.29
CA SER A 8 2.92 2.52 -22.04
C SER A 8 2.14 3.79 -21.72
N ALA A 9 2.26 4.31 -20.48
CA ALA A 9 1.51 5.49 -20.04
C ALA A 9 2.20 6.81 -20.36
N THR A 10 3.52 6.81 -20.61
CA THR A 10 4.33 8.03 -20.77
C THR A 10 4.91 8.20 -22.17
N ASP A 11 4.70 7.26 -23.07
CA ASP A 11 5.29 7.22 -24.42
C ASP A 11 6.84 7.30 -24.44
N VAL A 12 7.49 6.92 -23.32
CA VAL A 12 8.95 6.92 -23.18
C VAL A 12 9.51 5.62 -23.74
N THR A 13 10.64 5.69 -24.42
CA THR A 13 11.33 4.50 -24.92
C THR A 13 11.93 3.70 -23.76
N ASP A 14 11.66 2.39 -23.71
CA ASP A 14 12.23 1.47 -22.73
C ASP A 14 13.71 1.18 -23.04
N ASN A 15 14.60 1.99 -22.46
CA ASN A 15 16.05 1.92 -22.68
C ASN A 15 16.85 2.20 -21.38
N GLY A 16 18.17 2.26 -21.51
CA GLY A 16 19.07 2.54 -20.38
C GLY A 16 18.82 3.91 -19.75
N LEU A 17 18.49 4.94 -20.55
CA LEU A 17 18.18 6.28 -20.02
C LEU A 17 16.95 6.24 -19.11
N PHE A 18 15.91 5.50 -19.48
CA PHE A 18 14.72 5.34 -18.64
C PHE A 18 15.05 4.63 -17.31
N SER A 19 15.98 3.66 -17.34
CA SER A 19 16.48 3.04 -16.09
C SER A 19 17.16 4.05 -15.19
N THR A 20 18.04 4.90 -15.75
CA THR A 20 18.72 5.96 -15.01
C THR A 20 17.71 6.93 -14.40
N VAL A 21 16.71 7.37 -15.15
CA VAL A 21 15.65 8.27 -14.63
C VAL A 21 14.90 7.65 -13.47
N LEU A 22 14.53 6.36 -13.56
CA LEU A 22 13.86 5.67 -12.45
C LEU A 22 14.75 5.56 -11.21
N GLU A 23 16.05 5.30 -11.39
CA GLU A 23 17.03 5.25 -10.29
C GLU A 23 17.20 6.63 -9.64
N GLU A 24 17.34 7.69 -10.42
CA GLU A 24 17.45 9.06 -9.93
C GLU A 24 16.19 9.48 -9.16
N LEU A 25 15.00 9.20 -9.67
CA LEU A 25 13.73 9.49 -8.99
C LEU A 25 13.61 8.73 -7.65
N GLN A 26 14.13 7.49 -7.58
CA GLN A 26 14.19 6.73 -6.33
C GLN A 26 15.20 7.35 -5.34
N GLN A 27 16.40 7.71 -5.80
CA GLN A 27 17.44 8.34 -4.98
C GLN A 27 16.98 9.69 -4.43
N CYS A 28 16.24 10.46 -5.21
CA CYS A 28 15.65 11.74 -4.80
C CYS A 28 14.39 11.57 -3.92
N GLY A 29 13.90 10.35 -3.68
CA GLY A 29 12.75 10.10 -2.83
C GLY A 29 11.38 10.43 -3.46
N PHE A 30 11.32 10.66 -4.77
CA PHE A 30 10.04 10.90 -5.45
C PHE A 30 9.24 9.63 -5.65
N ILE A 31 9.91 8.52 -5.95
CA ILE A 31 9.27 7.22 -6.16
C ILE A 31 9.93 6.16 -5.29
N ARG A 32 9.20 5.07 -5.03
CA ARG A 32 9.70 3.87 -4.39
C ARG A 32 9.40 2.66 -5.25
N ALA A 33 10.34 1.73 -5.30
CA ALA A 33 10.17 0.42 -5.91
C ALA A 33 9.74 -0.60 -4.84
N TYR A 34 8.74 -1.41 -5.16
CA TYR A 34 8.26 -2.51 -4.32
C TYR A 34 8.45 -3.81 -5.08
N GLU A 35 9.18 -4.74 -4.46
CA GLU A 35 9.34 -6.07 -5.03
C GLU A 35 8.06 -6.90 -4.85
N PRO A 36 7.72 -7.74 -5.85
CA PRO A 36 6.58 -8.63 -5.72
C PRO A 36 6.84 -9.74 -4.70
N PHE A 37 5.79 -10.26 -4.09
CA PHE A 37 5.85 -11.42 -3.22
C PHE A 37 6.36 -12.66 -3.99
N SER A 38 7.38 -13.32 -3.47
CA SER A 38 8.09 -14.42 -4.16
C SER A 38 7.89 -15.81 -3.56
N ASN A 39 7.05 -15.96 -2.53
CA ASN A 39 6.77 -17.22 -1.82
C ASN A 39 8.04 -18.03 -1.46
N GLY A 40 8.99 -17.36 -0.80
CA GLY A 40 10.24 -18.00 -0.33
C GLY A 40 11.29 -18.25 -1.42
N LYS A 41 11.03 -17.92 -2.68
CA LYS A 41 12.08 -17.89 -3.70
C LYS A 41 12.98 -16.70 -3.41
N THR A 42 14.27 -16.94 -3.29
CA THR A 42 15.27 -15.88 -3.11
C THR A 42 15.16 -14.92 -4.29
N VAL A 43 14.65 -13.72 -4.03
CA VAL A 43 14.73 -12.64 -5.02
C VAL A 43 16.21 -12.30 -5.11
N VAL A 44 16.82 -12.58 -6.25
CA VAL A 44 18.20 -12.17 -6.52
C VAL A 44 18.16 -10.65 -6.61
N LEU A 45 18.63 -9.98 -5.56
CA LEU A 45 18.61 -8.51 -5.35
C LEU A 45 19.33 -7.69 -6.44
N GLN A 46 19.77 -8.30 -7.54
CA GLN A 46 20.62 -7.64 -8.54
C GLN A 46 19.90 -7.14 -9.80
N ARG A 47 18.61 -7.44 -10.00
CA ARG A 47 17.81 -6.87 -11.09
C ARG A 47 16.38 -6.69 -10.63
N GLN A 48 15.87 -5.46 -10.77
CA GLN A 48 14.44 -5.19 -10.65
C GLN A 48 13.67 -6.19 -11.52
N SER A 49 12.76 -6.93 -10.90
CA SER A 49 11.94 -7.89 -11.65
C SER A 49 11.01 -7.12 -12.59
N ARG A 50 10.51 -7.80 -13.65
CA ARG A 50 9.51 -7.18 -14.55
C ARG A 50 8.23 -6.76 -13.82
N ASP A 51 7.99 -7.35 -12.65
CA ASP A 51 6.81 -7.14 -11.81
C ASP A 51 7.06 -6.14 -10.67
N THR A 52 8.25 -5.55 -10.58
CA THR A 52 8.55 -4.47 -9.63
C THR A 52 7.57 -3.32 -9.82
N LEU A 53 6.90 -2.91 -8.75
CA LEU A 53 5.94 -1.82 -8.75
C LEU A 53 6.63 -0.51 -8.35
N PHE A 54 6.50 0.51 -9.18
CA PHE A 54 6.93 1.87 -8.89
C PHE A 54 5.72 2.68 -8.42
N GLN A 55 5.89 3.37 -7.30
CA GLN A 55 4.86 4.23 -6.72
C GLN A 55 5.44 5.61 -6.43
N LEU A 56 4.68 6.67 -6.78
CA LEU A 56 4.97 8.02 -6.34
C LEU A 56 4.77 8.09 -4.83
N VAL A 57 5.81 8.51 -4.08
CA VAL A 57 5.79 8.55 -2.61
C VAL A 57 6.05 9.96 -2.06
N ASP A 58 6.30 10.94 -2.91
CA ASP A 58 6.42 12.33 -2.50
C ASP A 58 5.05 12.97 -2.29
N PHE A 59 4.72 13.29 -1.04
CA PHE A 59 3.43 13.84 -0.64
C PHE A 59 3.15 15.20 -1.30
N TYR A 60 4.20 16.05 -1.43
CA TYR A 60 4.04 17.36 -2.05
C TYR A 60 3.72 17.24 -3.54
N THR A 61 4.43 16.39 -4.26
CA THR A 61 4.18 16.16 -5.68
C THR A 61 2.76 15.63 -5.92
N LEU A 62 2.31 14.68 -5.09
CA LEU A 62 0.94 14.17 -5.16
C LEU A 62 -0.09 15.28 -4.91
N PHE A 63 0.12 16.11 -3.88
CA PHE A 63 -0.73 17.26 -3.56
C PHE A 63 -0.73 18.30 -4.68
N TYR A 64 0.47 18.66 -5.18
CA TYR A 64 0.63 19.63 -6.25
C TYR A 64 -0.15 19.26 -7.50
N PHE A 65 0.02 18.05 -7.99
CA PHE A 65 -0.69 17.59 -9.20
C PHE A 65 -2.19 17.51 -9.01
N LYS A 66 -2.64 17.18 -7.81
CA LYS A 66 -4.06 17.02 -7.55
C LYS A 66 -4.79 18.34 -7.34
N PHE A 67 -4.19 19.25 -6.60
CA PHE A 67 -4.86 20.46 -6.13
C PHE A 67 -4.25 21.77 -6.65
N VAL A 68 -2.92 21.88 -6.66
CA VAL A 68 -2.25 23.17 -6.95
C VAL A 68 -2.19 23.44 -8.44
N ARG A 69 -1.73 22.47 -9.24
CA ARG A 69 -1.55 22.61 -10.70
C ARG A 69 -2.82 23.07 -11.41
N ASN A 70 -3.96 22.62 -10.97
CA ASN A 70 -5.26 22.87 -11.59
C ASN A 70 -5.99 24.08 -10.97
N ASN A 71 -5.43 24.73 -9.94
CA ASN A 71 -5.99 25.93 -9.33
C ASN A 71 -5.69 27.17 -10.19
N ARG A 72 -6.36 27.27 -11.35
CA ARG A 72 -6.14 28.33 -12.35
C ARG A 72 -6.48 29.74 -11.83
N TYR A 73 -7.41 29.84 -10.89
CA TYR A 73 -7.89 31.11 -10.35
C TYR A 73 -7.11 31.58 -9.12
N ARG A 74 -6.09 30.81 -8.69
CA ARG A 74 -5.33 31.09 -7.46
C ARG A 74 -6.22 31.31 -6.24
N ASP A 75 -7.32 30.54 -6.18
CA ASP A 75 -8.23 30.59 -5.04
C ASP A 75 -7.49 30.13 -3.76
N SER A 76 -7.39 31.05 -2.79
CA SER A 76 -6.75 30.77 -1.49
C SER A 76 -7.52 29.76 -0.65
N HIS A 77 -8.80 29.55 -0.94
CA HIS A 77 -9.70 28.63 -0.23
C HIS A 77 -9.83 27.26 -0.92
N PHE A 78 -9.09 27.02 -2.01
CA PHE A 78 -9.23 25.80 -2.81
C PHE A 78 -9.10 24.51 -1.97
N TRP A 79 -8.23 24.52 -0.95
CA TRP A 79 -8.04 23.39 -0.08
C TRP A 79 -9.25 23.17 0.84
N SER A 80 -9.65 24.18 1.60
CA SER A 80 -10.81 24.10 2.50
C SER A 80 -12.11 23.80 1.76
N ALA A 81 -12.28 24.34 0.57
CA ALA A 81 -13.42 24.04 -0.30
C ALA A 81 -13.42 22.60 -0.86
N SER A 82 -12.26 21.94 -0.90
CA SER A 82 -12.14 20.56 -1.38
C SER A 82 -12.43 19.50 -0.32
N LEU A 83 -12.44 19.87 0.96
CA LEU A 83 -12.65 18.92 2.07
C LEU A 83 -13.91 18.09 1.86
N ASN A 84 -13.81 16.79 2.15
CA ASN A 84 -14.87 15.79 1.98
C ASN A 84 -15.37 15.59 0.53
N SER A 85 -14.76 16.25 -0.45
CA SER A 85 -15.05 15.96 -1.87
C SER A 85 -14.50 14.58 -2.27
N PRO A 86 -15.04 13.95 -3.34
CA PRO A 86 -14.47 12.70 -3.87
C PRO A 86 -12.99 12.82 -4.23
N MET A 87 -12.56 14.01 -4.69
CA MET A 87 -11.16 14.30 -5.02
C MET A 87 -10.28 14.31 -3.77
N HIS A 88 -10.73 14.95 -2.69
CA HIS A 88 -10.05 14.97 -1.41
C HIS A 88 -9.95 13.55 -0.81
N ASN A 89 -11.06 12.82 -0.78
CA ASN A 89 -11.09 11.46 -0.21
C ASN A 89 -10.17 10.50 -0.98
N THR A 90 -10.11 10.61 -2.31
CA THR A 90 -9.16 9.82 -3.12
C THR A 90 -7.71 10.18 -2.78
N TRP A 91 -7.40 11.47 -2.69
CA TRP A 91 -6.04 11.92 -2.33
C TRP A 91 -5.67 11.50 -0.90
N ALA A 92 -6.58 11.67 0.05
CA ALA A 92 -6.36 11.27 1.44
C ALA A 92 -6.12 9.76 1.57
N GLY A 93 -6.87 8.94 0.83
CA GLY A 93 -6.66 7.49 0.75
C GLY A 93 -5.26 7.13 0.28
N LEU A 94 -4.83 7.70 -0.85
CA LEU A 94 -3.47 7.48 -1.40
C LEU A 94 -2.38 7.99 -0.45
N SER A 95 -2.60 9.16 0.17
CA SER A 95 -1.64 9.73 1.12
C SER A 95 -1.51 8.89 2.39
N PHE A 96 -2.62 8.35 2.89
CA PHE A 96 -2.61 7.46 4.05
C PHE A 96 -1.90 6.14 3.74
N GLU A 97 -2.12 5.56 2.56
CA GLU A 97 -1.38 4.38 2.10
C GLU A 97 0.13 4.68 2.05
N MET A 98 0.55 5.79 1.44
CA MET A 98 1.96 6.20 1.40
C MET A 98 2.53 6.39 2.80
N LEU A 99 1.77 6.99 3.72
CA LEU A 99 2.17 7.17 5.11
C LEU A 99 2.42 5.81 5.78
N CYS A 100 1.50 4.87 5.67
CA CYS A 100 1.65 3.52 6.20
C CYS A 100 2.90 2.82 5.63
N LEU A 101 3.10 2.92 4.32
CA LEU A 101 4.26 2.33 3.65
C LEU A 101 5.59 2.99 4.06
N SER A 102 5.59 4.26 4.47
CA SER A 102 6.78 4.93 5.01
C SER A 102 7.05 4.59 6.48
N HIS A 103 6.05 4.05 7.21
CA HIS A 103 6.13 3.70 8.64
C HIS A 103 6.09 2.17 8.87
N VAL A 104 6.54 1.37 7.91
CA VAL A 104 6.49 -0.10 8.04
C VAL A 104 7.25 -0.61 9.27
N GLU A 105 8.36 0.00 9.65
CA GLU A 105 9.10 -0.41 10.85
C GLU A 105 8.27 -0.15 12.12
N THR A 106 7.54 0.96 12.19
CA THR A 106 6.61 1.22 13.29
C THR A 106 5.45 0.22 13.29
N ILE A 107 4.89 -0.09 12.11
CA ILE A 107 3.86 -1.14 11.98
C ILE A 107 4.37 -2.47 12.54
N LYS A 108 5.61 -2.87 12.25
CA LYS A 108 6.23 -4.07 12.82
C LYS A 108 6.37 -4.02 14.34
N GLN A 109 6.69 -2.85 14.90
CA GLN A 109 6.76 -2.63 16.35
C GLN A 109 5.38 -2.82 16.99
N VAL A 110 4.34 -2.18 16.45
CA VAL A 110 2.95 -2.32 16.91
C VAL A 110 2.49 -3.78 16.86
N LEU A 111 2.84 -4.50 15.80
CA LEU A 111 2.54 -5.92 15.65
C LEU A 111 3.35 -6.84 16.59
N GLY A 112 4.38 -6.32 17.27
CA GLY A 112 5.27 -7.09 18.14
C GLY A 112 6.21 -8.03 17.37
N ILE A 113 6.57 -7.70 16.14
CA ILE A 113 7.37 -8.56 15.24
C ILE A 113 8.73 -7.98 14.86
N SER A 114 9.18 -6.92 15.54
CA SER A 114 10.48 -6.27 15.24
C SER A 114 11.69 -7.21 15.37
N GLY A 115 11.59 -8.25 16.19
CA GLY A 115 12.64 -9.26 16.36
C GLY A 115 12.60 -10.38 15.30
N ILE A 116 11.64 -10.36 14.38
CA ILE A 116 11.47 -11.39 13.35
C ILE A 116 12.01 -10.87 12.03
N GLN A 117 12.81 -11.65 11.34
CA GLN A 117 13.25 -11.31 9.99
C GLN A 117 12.04 -11.27 9.04
N THR A 118 11.86 -10.17 8.35
CA THR A 118 10.72 -9.94 7.46
C THR A 118 11.16 -9.45 6.09
N LEU A 119 10.34 -9.75 5.08
CA LEU A 119 10.40 -9.13 3.76
C LEU A 119 9.11 -8.33 3.55
N VAL A 120 9.27 -7.04 3.24
CA VAL A 120 8.15 -6.16 2.88
C VAL A 120 7.97 -6.19 1.37
N CYS A 121 6.79 -6.55 0.92
CA CYS A 121 6.49 -6.72 -0.49
C CYS A 121 5.03 -6.32 -0.80
N SER A 122 4.70 -6.31 -2.07
CA SER A 122 3.35 -6.15 -2.59
C SER A 122 2.95 -7.41 -3.37
N TRP A 123 1.67 -7.54 -3.67
CA TRP A 123 1.21 -8.65 -4.49
C TRP A 123 0.01 -8.25 -5.35
N ARG A 124 -0.04 -8.78 -6.56
CA ARG A 124 -1.16 -8.61 -7.49
C ARG A 124 -1.50 -9.96 -8.10
N SER A 125 -2.79 -10.26 -8.20
CA SER A 125 -3.26 -11.49 -8.85
C SER A 125 -2.94 -11.50 -10.35
N SER A 126 -2.81 -12.69 -10.91
CA SER A 126 -2.58 -12.92 -12.34
C SER A 126 -3.79 -12.59 -13.22
N GLU A 127 -4.99 -12.53 -12.65
CA GLU A 127 -6.22 -12.21 -13.37
C GLU A 127 -6.23 -10.79 -13.91
N LYS A 128 -6.26 -10.65 -15.23
CA LYS A 128 -6.23 -9.36 -15.94
C LYS A 128 -7.60 -8.73 -16.20
N ALA A 129 -8.70 -9.47 -16.04
CA ALA A 129 -10.03 -9.03 -16.50
C ALA A 129 -10.89 -8.48 -15.34
N GLY A 130 -10.62 -7.27 -14.87
CA GLY A 130 -11.54 -6.50 -14.00
C GLY A 130 -11.77 -7.03 -12.57
N ASN A 131 -11.40 -8.27 -12.32
CA ASN A 131 -11.55 -8.99 -11.05
C ASN A 131 -10.23 -9.17 -10.30
N GLY A 132 -9.15 -8.57 -10.74
CA GLY A 132 -7.83 -8.69 -10.13
C GLY A 132 -7.81 -8.18 -8.68
N VAL A 133 -7.06 -8.88 -7.83
CA VAL A 133 -6.80 -8.51 -6.45
C VAL A 133 -5.42 -7.87 -6.36
N GLN A 134 -5.33 -6.76 -5.64
CA GLN A 134 -4.06 -6.13 -5.29
C GLN A 134 -3.96 -6.02 -3.77
N ILE A 135 -2.76 -6.27 -3.26
CA ILE A 135 -2.37 -6.09 -1.86
C ILE A 135 -1.13 -5.21 -1.86
N ASP A 136 -1.25 -4.02 -1.29
CA ASP A 136 -0.21 -3.00 -1.36
C ASP A 136 0.88 -3.23 -0.33
N LEU A 137 0.56 -3.84 0.81
CA LEU A 137 1.49 -4.16 1.88
C LEU A 137 1.32 -5.61 2.35
N LEU A 138 2.34 -6.42 2.11
CA LEU A 138 2.54 -7.72 2.72
C LEU A 138 3.80 -7.70 3.59
N ILE A 139 3.72 -8.26 4.78
CA ILE A 139 4.89 -8.50 5.61
C ILE A 139 5.09 -10.02 5.68
N ASP A 140 6.00 -10.51 4.85
CA ASP A 140 6.38 -11.92 4.81
C ASP A 140 7.41 -12.20 5.89
N ARG A 141 7.07 -13.08 6.84
CA ARG A 141 7.84 -13.35 8.05
C ARG A 141 8.54 -14.69 7.95
N LYS A 142 9.69 -14.80 8.61
CA LYS A 142 10.46 -16.06 8.69
C LYS A 142 9.88 -17.08 9.68
N ASP A 143 8.94 -16.68 10.52
CA ASP A 143 8.21 -17.54 11.45
C ASP A 143 6.95 -18.18 10.83
N GLU A 144 6.99 -18.44 9.53
CA GLU A 144 5.92 -19.10 8.76
C GLU A 144 4.58 -18.36 8.79
N THR A 145 4.63 -17.03 8.89
CA THR A 145 3.45 -16.16 8.89
C THR A 145 3.57 -15.08 7.81
N VAL A 146 2.43 -14.65 7.27
CA VAL A 146 2.32 -13.46 6.39
C VAL A 146 1.24 -12.54 6.95
N ASN A 147 1.59 -11.28 7.24
CA ASN A 147 0.58 -10.27 7.48
C ASN A 147 0.14 -9.69 6.13
N LEU A 148 -1.12 -9.91 5.79
CA LEU A 148 -1.80 -9.29 4.65
C LEU A 148 -2.45 -8.01 5.17
N CYS A 149 -1.89 -6.86 4.81
CA CYS A 149 -2.33 -5.58 5.32
C CYS A 149 -3.27 -4.90 4.34
N GLU A 150 -4.47 -4.57 4.82
CA GLU A 150 -5.43 -3.71 4.14
C GLU A 150 -5.37 -2.33 4.76
N ILE A 151 -5.09 -1.31 3.96
CA ILE A 151 -4.96 0.07 4.41
C ILE A 151 -6.21 0.84 3.99
N LYS A 152 -6.87 1.52 4.95
CA LYS A 152 -8.12 2.21 4.69
C LYS A 152 -8.18 3.57 5.38
N PHE A 153 -8.16 4.65 4.60
CA PHE A 153 -8.50 5.98 5.10
C PHE A 153 -10.00 6.09 5.35
N CYS A 154 -10.37 6.62 6.49
CA CYS A 154 -11.75 6.92 6.87
C CYS A 154 -11.79 8.17 7.76
N ASN A 155 -12.93 8.84 7.82
CA ASN A 155 -13.13 10.04 8.63
C ASN A 155 -13.69 9.72 10.03
N ASP A 156 -13.96 8.46 10.33
CA ASP A 156 -14.44 7.90 11.58
C ASP A 156 -14.07 6.42 11.65
N GLU A 157 -14.45 5.70 12.71
CA GLU A 157 -14.29 4.25 12.78
C GLU A 157 -14.90 3.56 11.54
N TYR A 158 -14.12 2.66 10.93
CA TYR A 158 -14.54 1.98 9.72
C TYR A 158 -15.50 0.83 10.04
N ALA A 159 -16.73 0.93 9.57
CA ALA A 159 -17.71 -0.16 9.67
C ALA A 159 -17.50 -1.15 8.52
N ILE A 160 -17.13 -2.38 8.83
CA ILE A 160 -17.08 -3.49 7.86
C ILE A 160 -18.51 -3.97 7.66
N ASP A 161 -19.02 -3.88 6.45
CA ASP A 161 -20.28 -4.48 6.04
C ASP A 161 -20.06 -5.86 5.40
N ASN A 162 -21.12 -6.56 5.08
CA ASN A 162 -21.06 -7.89 4.46
C ASN A 162 -20.29 -7.87 3.14
N ASP A 163 -20.47 -6.85 2.31
CA ASP A 163 -19.85 -6.79 0.98
C ASP A 163 -18.34 -6.54 1.10
N TYR A 164 -17.94 -5.74 2.09
CA TYR A 164 -16.52 -5.50 2.36
C TYR A 164 -15.85 -6.72 3.00
N GLU A 165 -16.52 -7.42 3.90
CA GLU A 165 -16.07 -8.70 4.43
C GLU A 165 -15.80 -9.70 3.30
N GLN A 166 -16.73 -9.89 2.36
CA GLN A 166 -16.55 -10.76 1.22
C GLN A 166 -15.37 -10.33 0.32
N ARG A 167 -15.15 -9.04 0.17
CA ARG A 167 -13.98 -8.52 -0.56
C ARG A 167 -12.66 -8.85 0.15
N LEU A 168 -12.62 -8.72 1.47
CA LEU A 168 -11.43 -9.06 2.27
C LEU A 168 -11.15 -10.57 2.22
N LEU A 169 -12.18 -11.40 2.40
CA LEU A 169 -12.08 -12.87 2.29
C LEU A 169 -11.59 -13.28 0.91
N ARG A 170 -12.12 -12.63 -0.15
CA ARG A 170 -11.66 -12.88 -1.51
C ARG A 170 -10.17 -12.52 -1.68
N LYS A 171 -9.69 -11.39 -1.13
CA LYS A 171 -8.28 -11.03 -1.17
C LYS A 171 -7.39 -12.11 -0.55
N VAL A 172 -7.74 -12.57 0.65
CA VAL A 172 -7.02 -13.63 1.38
C VAL A 172 -7.03 -14.94 0.59
N ASN A 173 -8.21 -15.39 0.14
CA ASN A 173 -8.36 -16.66 -0.55
C ASN A 173 -7.64 -16.68 -1.90
N THR A 174 -7.73 -15.57 -2.68
CA THR A 174 -7.03 -15.47 -3.97
C THR A 174 -5.52 -15.45 -3.77
N PHE A 175 -5.01 -14.73 -2.76
CA PHE A 175 -3.60 -14.74 -2.41
C PHE A 175 -3.11 -16.16 -2.07
N ILE A 176 -3.81 -16.88 -1.20
CA ILE A 176 -3.45 -18.25 -0.81
C ILE A 176 -3.48 -19.19 -2.02
N ALA A 177 -4.53 -19.12 -2.83
CA ALA A 177 -4.72 -20.01 -3.98
C ALA A 177 -3.65 -19.82 -5.06
N GLU A 178 -3.35 -18.58 -5.43
CA GLU A 178 -2.38 -18.29 -6.48
C GLU A 178 -0.93 -18.46 -6.02
N THR A 179 -0.59 -18.03 -4.81
CA THR A 179 0.78 -18.16 -4.29
C THR A 179 1.08 -19.57 -3.79
N ARG A 180 0.04 -20.37 -3.48
CA ARG A 180 0.17 -21.69 -2.85
C ARG A 180 1.01 -21.65 -1.57
N THR A 181 0.96 -20.54 -0.85
CA THR A 181 1.68 -20.39 0.40
C THR A 181 1.19 -21.38 1.44
N LYS A 182 2.12 -21.94 2.22
CA LYS A 182 1.81 -22.79 3.38
C LYS A 182 1.85 -22.01 4.69
N LYS A 183 2.24 -20.73 4.62
CA LYS A 183 2.32 -19.87 5.81
C LYS A 183 0.93 -19.51 6.31
N THR A 184 0.83 -19.24 7.60
CA THR A 184 -0.37 -18.67 8.20
C THR A 184 -0.58 -17.25 7.69
N VAL A 185 -1.73 -16.96 7.11
CA VAL A 185 -2.06 -15.60 6.63
C VAL A 185 -2.90 -14.90 7.70
N ILE A 186 -2.41 -13.77 8.18
CA ILE A 186 -3.06 -12.91 9.18
C ILE A 186 -3.56 -11.65 8.46
N LEU A 187 -4.89 -11.51 8.39
CA LEU A 187 -5.49 -10.28 7.88
C LEU A 187 -5.29 -9.16 8.90
N THR A 188 -4.53 -8.16 8.51
CA THR A 188 -4.23 -6.96 9.30
C THR A 188 -4.90 -5.76 8.67
N MET A 189 -5.70 -5.01 9.40
CA MET A 189 -6.31 -3.79 8.89
C MET A 189 -5.70 -2.55 9.56
N ILE A 190 -5.28 -1.60 8.72
CA ILE A 190 -4.68 -0.33 9.15
C ILE A 190 -5.64 0.78 8.75
N THR A 191 -6.18 1.51 9.73
CA THR A 191 -7.19 2.54 9.50
C THR A 191 -6.82 3.83 10.20
N THR A 192 -7.49 4.92 9.84
CA THR A 192 -7.27 6.22 10.51
C THR A 192 -7.76 6.19 11.96
N PHE A 193 -8.99 5.69 12.21
CA PHE A 193 -9.67 5.81 13.51
C PHE A 193 -10.08 4.46 14.12
N GLY A 194 -9.69 3.34 13.51
CA GLY A 194 -10.08 2.01 13.99
C GLY A 194 -11.22 1.38 13.20
N ILE A 195 -11.67 0.24 13.69
CA ILE A 195 -12.73 -0.57 13.09
C ILE A 195 -13.86 -0.68 14.11
N LYS A 196 -15.08 -0.34 13.67
CA LYS A 196 -16.27 -0.51 14.48
C LYS A 196 -16.55 -1.99 14.72
N GLU A 197 -16.76 -2.36 15.99
CA GLU A 197 -17.07 -3.73 16.35
C GLU A 197 -18.45 -4.14 15.84
N ASN A 198 -18.48 -5.19 15.04
CA ASN A 198 -19.68 -5.83 14.55
C ASN A 198 -19.37 -7.28 14.12
N LYS A 199 -20.40 -8.04 13.74
CA LYS A 199 -20.27 -9.45 13.33
C LYS A 199 -19.38 -9.70 12.12
N HIS A 200 -19.04 -8.66 11.34
CA HIS A 200 -18.20 -8.76 10.15
C HIS A 200 -16.75 -8.36 10.44
N SER A 201 -16.48 -7.72 11.60
CA SER A 201 -15.13 -7.28 11.97
C SER A 201 -14.24 -8.40 12.48
N ASP A 202 -14.81 -9.55 12.84
CA ASP A 202 -14.08 -10.69 13.45
C ASP A 202 -13.07 -11.36 12.50
N ILE A 203 -13.22 -11.15 11.19
CA ILE A 203 -12.25 -11.65 10.20
C ILE A 203 -10.89 -10.94 10.28
N VAL A 204 -10.85 -9.77 10.91
CA VAL A 204 -9.62 -8.97 11.04
C VAL A 204 -8.91 -9.38 12.34
N GLN A 205 -7.78 -10.11 12.19
CA GLN A 205 -7.04 -10.61 13.35
C GLN A 205 -6.13 -9.55 13.99
N LYS A 206 -5.66 -8.57 13.23
CA LYS A 206 -4.81 -7.46 13.74
C LYS A 206 -5.33 -6.13 13.25
N ARG A 207 -5.34 -5.14 14.14
CA ARG A 207 -5.83 -3.80 13.89
C ARG A 207 -4.78 -2.79 14.31
N ILE A 208 -4.57 -1.78 13.48
CA ILE A 208 -3.62 -0.69 13.71
C ILE A 208 -4.35 0.61 13.36
N VAL A 209 -4.17 1.64 14.16
CA VAL A 209 -4.72 2.97 13.89
C VAL A 209 -3.62 3.97 13.56
N LEU A 210 -3.99 5.08 12.97
CA LEU A 210 -3.05 6.15 12.59
C LEU A 210 -2.17 6.58 13.77
N ASP A 211 -2.73 6.73 14.96
CA ASP A 211 -2.02 7.16 16.15
C ASP A 211 -0.91 6.19 16.56
N ASP A 212 -1.08 4.89 16.30
CA ASP A 212 -0.06 3.88 16.56
C ASP A 212 1.21 4.11 15.74
N LEU A 213 1.12 4.80 14.58
CA LEU A 213 2.27 5.09 13.73
C LEU A 213 3.16 6.20 14.31
N PHE A 214 2.65 6.98 15.27
CA PHE A 214 3.34 8.11 15.88
C PHE A 214 3.53 7.95 17.39
N GLY A 215 3.10 6.81 17.96
CA GLY A 215 3.29 6.48 19.37
C GLY A 215 4.78 6.42 19.74
N SER A 216 5.12 6.96 20.91
CA SER A 216 6.49 6.88 21.44
C SER A 216 6.75 5.46 21.94
N PHE A 217 7.37 4.63 21.11
CA PHE A 217 7.88 3.31 21.53
C PHE A 217 9.25 3.40 22.24
N PHE A 218 9.62 4.60 22.71
CA PHE A 218 10.82 4.80 23.50
C PHE A 218 10.50 4.69 24.99
N VAL A 219 10.68 3.51 25.53
CA VAL A 219 10.93 3.29 26.95
C VAL A 219 12.25 2.57 27.09
#